data_0a7e0ffa36cd2af2733dff83f9a7d034
#
_entry.id   0a7e0ffa36cd2af2733dff83f9a7d034
#
_cell.length_a   1.000
_cell.length_b   1.000
_cell.length_c   1.000
_cell.angle_alpha   90.00
_cell.angle_beta   90.00
_cell.angle_gamma   90.00
#
_symmetry.space_group_name_H-M   'P 1'
#
loop_
_entity.id
_entity.type
_entity.pdbx_description
1 polymer ?
#
loop_
_entity_poly.entity_id
_entity_poly.type
_entity_poly.pdbx_seq_one_letter_code
_entity_poly.pdbx_strand_id
1 'polypeptide(L)'
;MKFYSCFPTRTLLFIVISLMLFALVGCMDSVDARPLTAAQKNAIQNRITPFSIVSVKGEGIVQVAAIEDLPGKAKYAVCSACHGATGGGGMGPALAGQTVEYIAGRLRSYKAGETVGPQSGMMWGQAANLSETDIQDLAEYVKTL
;
A
#
# COMPACT_ATOMS: atom_id res chain seq x y z
N MET A 1 -48.01 47.71 30.42
CA MET A 1 -48.13 47.36 29.00
C MET A 1 -46.93 46.49 28.65
N LYS A 2 -47.15 45.16 28.43
CA LYS A 2 -46.07 44.21 28.08
C LYS A 2 -46.06 44.05 26.57
N PHE A 3 -45.05 44.55 25.92
CA PHE A 3 -44.82 44.29 24.51
C PHE A 3 -44.10 42.94 24.36
N TYR A 4 -44.83 41.88 24.01
CA TYR A 4 -44.27 40.66 23.51
C TYR A 4 -43.94 40.84 22.01
N SER A 5 -42.69 41.06 21.72
CA SER A 5 -42.22 41.06 20.34
C SER A 5 -42.17 39.60 19.83
N CYS A 6 -43.10 39.28 18.95
CA CYS A 6 -43.23 38.01 18.29
C CYS A 6 -42.13 37.94 17.18
N PHE A 7 -40.99 37.35 17.49
CA PHE A 7 -40.00 37.05 16.47
C PHE A 7 -40.48 35.83 15.66
N PRO A 8 -40.55 35.92 14.34
CA PRO A 8 -41.02 34.81 13.52
C PRO A 8 -40.05 33.63 13.66
N THR A 9 -40.58 32.48 13.99
CA THR A 9 -39.86 31.18 14.19
C THR A 9 -38.92 30.81 13.05
N ARG A 10 -39.11 31.34 11.85
CA ARG A 10 -38.27 31.14 10.69
C ARG A 10 -36.86 31.79 10.82
N THR A 11 -36.75 32.96 11.46
CA THR A 11 -35.47 33.65 11.66
C THR A 11 -34.61 32.95 12.71
N LEU A 12 -35.24 32.38 13.75
CA LEU A 12 -34.52 31.63 14.78
C LEU A 12 -33.91 30.35 14.22
N LEU A 13 -34.59 29.68 13.30
CA LEU A 13 -34.14 28.47 12.65
C LEU A 13 -32.86 28.74 11.80
N PHE A 14 -32.80 29.83 11.06
CA PHE A 14 -31.65 30.20 10.26
C PHE A 14 -30.41 30.56 11.10
N ILE A 15 -30.63 31.20 12.26
CA ILE A 15 -29.54 31.54 13.19
C ILE A 15 -28.95 30.24 13.80
N VAL A 16 -29.79 29.30 14.21
CA VAL A 16 -29.34 28.02 14.78
C VAL A 16 -28.59 27.17 13.73
N ILE A 17 -29.07 27.11 12.49
CA ILE A 17 -28.41 26.40 11.39
C ILE A 17 -27.06 27.06 11.04
N SER A 18 -27.01 28.41 11.04
CA SER A 18 -25.77 29.13 10.76
C SER A 18 -24.73 28.93 11.86
N LEU A 19 -25.12 28.87 13.12
CA LEU A 19 -24.25 28.59 14.27
C LEU A 19 -23.76 27.12 14.26
N MET A 20 -24.62 26.17 13.85
CA MET A 20 -24.21 24.76 13.70
C MET A 20 -23.24 24.57 12.56
N LEU A 21 -23.38 25.27 11.43
CA LEU A 21 -22.44 25.21 10.31
C LEU A 21 -21.05 25.79 10.65
N PHE A 22 -21.02 26.82 11.54
CA PHE A 22 -19.73 27.39 12.00
C PHE A 22 -18.97 26.46 12.95
N ALA A 23 -19.68 25.58 13.68
CA ALA A 23 -19.04 24.60 14.58
C ALA A 23 -18.39 23.44 13.85
N LEU A 24 -18.75 23.17 12.59
CA LEU A 24 -18.17 22.09 11.78
C LEU A 24 -16.92 22.50 10.99
N VAL A 25 -16.59 23.78 10.93
CA VAL A 25 -15.39 24.29 10.21
C VAL A 25 -14.15 24.38 11.14
N GLY A 26 -14.32 24.13 12.43
CA GLY A 26 -13.29 24.34 13.46
C GLY A 26 -12.34 23.16 13.71
N CYS A 27 -12.39 22.04 12.97
CA CYS A 27 -11.48 20.90 13.14
C CYS A 27 -10.73 20.57 11.86
N MET A 28 -10.18 21.58 11.20
CA MET A 28 -8.99 21.35 10.39
C MET A 28 -7.81 21.77 11.27
N ASP A 29 -7.34 20.85 12.11
CA ASP A 29 -6.03 20.97 12.73
C ASP A 29 -5.04 21.14 11.60
N SER A 30 -4.55 22.37 11.40
CA SER A 30 -3.36 22.62 10.64
C SER A 30 -2.29 21.74 11.28
N VAL A 31 -1.83 20.74 10.55
CA VAL A 31 -0.64 19.97 10.91
C VAL A 31 0.46 20.99 11.04
N ASP A 32 0.72 21.44 12.27
CA ASP A 32 1.80 22.32 12.61
C ASP A 32 3.08 21.62 12.18
N ALA A 33 3.61 22.04 11.04
CA ALA A 33 4.91 21.61 10.54
C ALA A 33 5.99 22.23 11.46
N ARG A 34 5.98 21.82 12.75
CA ARG A 34 7.06 22.18 13.66
C ARG A 34 8.35 21.58 13.12
N PRO A 35 9.39 22.36 12.95
CA PRO A 35 10.68 21.83 12.54
C PRO A 35 11.11 20.78 13.57
N LEU A 36 11.47 19.59 13.09
CA LEU A 36 11.92 18.49 13.91
C LEU A 36 13.07 18.95 14.81
N THR A 37 12.98 18.64 16.10
CA THR A 37 14.05 18.91 17.04
C THR A 37 15.31 18.11 16.69
N ALA A 38 16.47 18.57 17.13
CA ALA A 38 17.73 17.86 16.90
C ALA A 38 17.67 16.41 17.40
N ALA A 39 17.00 16.17 18.53
CA ALA A 39 16.80 14.83 19.08
C ALA A 39 15.93 13.94 18.18
N GLN A 40 14.86 14.51 17.58
CA GLN A 40 14.01 13.77 16.63
C GLN A 40 14.75 13.48 15.33
N LYS A 41 15.56 14.43 14.83
CA LYS A 41 16.41 14.19 13.66
C LYS A 41 17.42 13.09 13.92
N ASN A 42 18.06 13.08 15.08
CA ASN A 42 19.02 12.05 15.45
C ASN A 42 18.33 10.67 15.62
N ALA A 43 17.12 10.62 16.18
CA ALA A 43 16.36 9.37 16.30
C ALA A 43 15.97 8.80 14.94
N ILE A 44 15.61 9.66 13.97
CA ILE A 44 15.34 9.25 12.59
C ILE A 44 16.65 8.78 11.93
N GLN A 45 17.73 9.55 12.09
CA GLN A 45 19.03 9.20 11.53
C GLN A 45 19.53 7.84 12.07
N ASN A 46 19.38 7.58 13.37
CA ASN A 46 19.78 6.30 13.97
C ASN A 46 18.87 5.12 13.59
N ARG A 47 17.67 5.36 13.04
CA ARG A 47 16.82 4.32 12.47
C ARG A 47 17.15 4.02 11.00
N ILE A 48 17.78 4.97 10.33
CA ILE A 48 18.17 4.85 8.91
C ILE A 48 19.59 4.28 8.80
N THR A 49 20.37 4.26 9.86
CA THR A 49 21.68 3.61 9.90
C THR A 49 21.66 2.53 10.96
N PRO A 50 21.83 1.25 10.63
CA PRO A 50 23.11 0.88 10.07
C PRO A 50 23.04 -0.21 9.01
N PHE A 51 23.28 0.11 7.81
CA PHE A 51 23.92 -0.88 6.98
C PHE A 51 25.41 -0.55 7.02
N SER A 52 26.16 -1.28 7.82
CA SER A 52 27.60 -1.26 7.80
C SER A 52 28.06 -1.62 6.40
N ILE A 53 28.52 -0.60 5.66
CA ILE A 53 29.19 -0.81 4.38
C ILE A 53 30.49 -1.55 4.73
N VAL A 54 30.49 -2.87 4.60
CA VAL A 54 31.73 -3.60 4.49
C VAL A 54 32.32 -3.20 3.14
N SER A 55 33.31 -2.31 3.17
CA SER A 55 34.07 -1.90 2.01
C SER A 55 34.86 -3.11 1.52
N VAL A 56 34.30 -3.90 0.62
CA VAL A 56 35.04 -4.87 -0.15
C VAL A 56 35.64 -4.11 -1.34
N LYS A 57 36.93 -3.93 -1.30
CA LYS A 57 37.73 -3.33 -2.36
C LYS A 57 37.68 -4.26 -3.58
N GLY A 58 36.96 -3.85 -4.61
CA GLY A 58 36.97 -4.54 -5.93
C GLY A 58 35.55 -4.87 -6.41
N GLU A 59 35.12 -4.15 -7.45
CA GLU A 59 34.13 -4.51 -8.47
C GLU A 59 32.72 -4.94 -8.01
N GLY A 60 31.75 -4.03 -8.25
CA GLY A 60 30.33 -4.35 -8.26
C GLY A 60 29.69 -4.33 -6.86
N ILE A 61 29.17 -3.17 -6.47
CA ILE A 61 28.24 -3.10 -5.34
C ILE A 61 26.96 -3.81 -5.76
N VAL A 62 26.86 -5.11 -5.50
CA VAL A 62 25.61 -5.80 -5.46
C VAL A 62 24.94 -5.33 -4.16
N GLN A 63 24.05 -4.35 -4.25
CA GLN A 63 23.11 -4.09 -3.16
C GLN A 63 22.25 -5.34 -3.01
N VAL A 64 22.58 -6.15 -2.02
CA VAL A 64 21.67 -7.18 -1.52
C VAL A 64 20.59 -6.39 -0.77
N ALA A 65 19.60 -5.87 -1.51
CA ALA A 65 18.35 -5.45 -0.89
C ALA A 65 17.87 -6.65 -0.09
N ALA A 66 17.74 -6.50 1.22
CA ALA A 66 17.31 -7.60 2.05
C ALA A 66 15.96 -8.10 1.49
N ILE A 67 15.87 -9.40 1.23
CA ILE A 67 14.66 -10.07 0.70
C ILE A 67 13.43 -9.71 1.56
N GLU A 68 13.65 -9.28 2.79
CA GLU A 68 12.64 -8.85 3.74
C GLU A 68 11.91 -7.56 3.36
N ASP A 69 12.53 -6.70 2.53
CA ASP A 69 12.00 -5.39 2.15
C ASP A 69 11.50 -5.33 0.69
N LEU A 70 11.37 -6.47 0.01
CA LEU A 70 10.84 -6.47 -1.34
C LEU A 70 9.36 -6.06 -1.34
N PRO A 71 8.95 -5.03 -2.11
CA PRO A 71 7.57 -4.55 -2.14
C PRO A 71 6.54 -5.64 -2.45
N GLY A 72 6.95 -6.65 -3.23
CA GLY A 72 6.12 -7.80 -3.59
C GLY A 72 5.77 -8.72 -2.43
N LYS A 73 6.56 -8.75 -1.34
CA LYS A 73 6.32 -9.64 -0.19
C LYS A 73 4.94 -9.40 0.45
N ALA A 74 4.62 -8.15 0.74
CA ALA A 74 3.33 -7.79 1.32
C ALA A 74 2.17 -8.13 0.37
N LYS A 75 2.36 -7.92 -0.93
CA LYS A 75 1.37 -8.22 -1.97
C LYS A 75 1.19 -9.73 -2.15
N TYR A 76 2.23 -10.53 -1.96
CA TYR A 76 2.20 -11.98 -2.08
C TYR A 76 1.33 -12.66 -1.01
N ALA A 77 1.04 -12.01 0.08
CA ALA A 77 0.26 -12.58 1.19
C ALA A 77 -1.08 -13.19 0.73
N VAL A 78 -1.78 -12.52 -0.20
CA VAL A 78 -3.05 -13.04 -0.76
C VAL A 78 -2.84 -14.20 -1.72
N CYS A 79 -1.71 -14.26 -2.41
CA CYS A 79 -1.36 -15.31 -3.36
C CYS A 79 -0.97 -16.60 -2.63
N SER A 80 -0.35 -16.45 -1.45
CA SER A 80 0.17 -17.56 -0.65
C SER A 80 -0.93 -18.54 -0.20
N ALA A 81 -2.17 -18.09 -0.07
CA ALA A 81 -3.30 -18.93 0.29
C ALA A 81 -3.52 -20.08 -0.69
N CYS A 82 -3.26 -19.88 -1.98
CA CYS A 82 -3.41 -20.89 -3.03
C CYS A 82 -2.08 -21.45 -3.50
N HIS A 83 -1.04 -20.62 -3.57
CA HIS A 83 0.27 -20.97 -4.13
C HIS A 83 1.29 -21.41 -3.08
N GLY A 84 0.91 -21.39 -1.79
CA GLY A 84 1.79 -21.71 -0.68
C GLY A 84 2.68 -20.54 -0.26
N ALA A 85 3.06 -20.48 1.02
CA ALA A 85 3.88 -19.40 1.57
C ALA A 85 5.27 -19.31 0.92
N THR A 86 5.80 -20.46 0.49
CA THR A 86 7.08 -20.60 -0.19
C THR A 86 6.96 -20.71 -1.72
N GLY A 87 5.78 -20.46 -2.27
CA GLY A 87 5.54 -20.64 -3.70
C GLY A 87 5.58 -22.10 -4.18
N GLY A 88 5.57 -23.06 -3.27
CA GLY A 88 5.66 -24.50 -3.61
C GLY A 88 4.39 -25.09 -4.21
N GLY A 89 3.32 -24.30 -4.33
CA GLY A 89 2.03 -24.75 -4.83
C GLY A 89 1.11 -25.20 -3.69
N GLY A 90 -0.07 -25.68 -4.09
CA GLY A 90 -1.15 -26.12 -3.22
C GLY A 90 -2.39 -26.27 -4.04
N MET A 91 -3.42 -25.46 -3.79
CA MET A 91 -4.59 -25.37 -4.66
C MET A 91 -4.22 -24.77 -6.03
N GLY A 92 -3.30 -23.81 -6.04
CA GLY A 92 -2.68 -23.28 -7.24
C GLY A 92 -1.37 -23.97 -7.57
N PRO A 93 -0.83 -23.78 -8.79
CA PRO A 93 0.45 -24.36 -9.21
C PRO A 93 1.62 -23.75 -8.43
N ALA A 94 2.75 -24.46 -8.43
CA ALA A 94 4.01 -23.95 -7.89
C ALA A 94 4.50 -22.73 -8.70
N LEU A 95 4.93 -21.71 -7.97
CA LEU A 95 5.50 -20.47 -8.50
C LEU A 95 7.00 -20.40 -8.27
N ALA A 96 7.50 -21.05 -7.21
CA ALA A 96 8.92 -21.12 -6.91
C ALA A 96 9.70 -21.69 -8.09
N GLY A 97 10.88 -21.09 -8.34
CA GLY A 97 11.75 -21.49 -9.45
C GLY A 97 11.33 -20.94 -10.82
N GLN A 98 10.27 -20.19 -10.92
CA GLN A 98 9.86 -19.53 -12.16
C GLN A 98 10.64 -18.22 -12.37
N THR A 99 10.75 -17.79 -13.65
CA THR A 99 11.41 -16.52 -13.97
C THR A 99 10.46 -15.32 -13.74
N VAL A 100 11.06 -14.13 -13.54
CA VAL A 100 10.30 -12.87 -13.39
C VAL A 100 9.42 -12.65 -14.62
N GLU A 101 9.97 -12.84 -15.82
CA GLU A 101 9.25 -12.63 -17.07
C GLU A 101 8.04 -13.58 -17.21
N TYR A 102 8.20 -14.83 -16.77
CA TYR A 102 7.11 -15.80 -16.80
C TYR A 102 5.99 -15.39 -15.85
N ILE A 103 6.31 -15.08 -14.58
CA ILE A 103 5.31 -14.68 -13.59
C ILE A 103 4.61 -13.38 -14.02
N ALA A 104 5.37 -12.35 -14.40
CA ALA A 104 4.82 -11.09 -14.86
C ALA A 104 3.93 -11.26 -16.10
N GLY A 105 4.37 -12.05 -17.06
CA GLY A 105 3.60 -12.37 -18.26
C GLY A 105 2.28 -13.05 -17.93
N ARG A 106 2.28 -14.04 -17.01
CA ARG A 106 1.05 -14.72 -16.57
C ARG A 106 0.09 -13.79 -15.86
N LEU A 107 0.57 -12.92 -14.97
CA LEU A 107 -0.26 -11.93 -14.29
C LEU A 107 -0.92 -10.95 -15.28
N ARG A 108 -0.19 -10.50 -16.31
CA ARG A 108 -0.75 -9.66 -17.39
C ARG A 108 -1.82 -10.39 -18.19
N SER A 109 -1.58 -11.64 -18.57
CA SER A 109 -2.59 -12.47 -19.25
C SER A 109 -3.86 -12.62 -18.41
N TYR A 110 -3.75 -12.91 -17.13
CA TYR A 110 -4.90 -13.00 -16.24
C TYR A 110 -5.60 -11.64 -16.06
N LYS A 111 -4.85 -10.55 -15.95
CA LYS A 111 -5.42 -9.20 -15.88
C LYS A 111 -6.20 -8.84 -17.15
N ALA A 112 -5.76 -9.32 -18.31
CA ALA A 112 -6.45 -9.16 -19.59
C ALA A 112 -7.66 -10.11 -19.72
N GLY A 113 -7.93 -11.00 -18.75
CA GLY A 113 -9.02 -11.98 -18.81
C GLY A 113 -8.72 -13.18 -19.71
N GLU A 114 -7.45 -13.43 -20.05
CA GLU A 114 -7.07 -14.55 -20.90
C GLU A 114 -7.18 -15.87 -20.17
N THR A 115 -7.65 -16.89 -20.87
CA THR A 115 -7.70 -18.26 -20.36
C THR A 115 -6.37 -18.96 -20.64
N VAL A 116 -5.61 -19.19 -19.57
CA VAL A 116 -4.29 -19.84 -19.62
C VAL A 116 -4.41 -21.33 -19.22
N GLY A 117 -5.41 -21.65 -18.39
CA GLY A 117 -5.67 -22.99 -17.90
C GLY A 117 -7.05 -23.08 -17.25
N PRO A 118 -7.44 -24.27 -16.76
CA PRO A 118 -8.80 -24.51 -16.25
C PRO A 118 -9.21 -23.60 -15.09
N GLN A 119 -8.28 -23.14 -14.30
CA GLN A 119 -8.51 -22.29 -13.11
C GLN A 119 -8.27 -20.79 -13.36
N SER A 120 -8.15 -20.38 -14.63
CA SER A 120 -7.87 -18.97 -14.98
C SER A 120 -8.87 -18.00 -14.41
N GLY A 121 -10.15 -18.37 -14.32
CA GLY A 121 -11.20 -17.52 -13.73
C GLY A 121 -10.93 -17.11 -12.28
N MET A 122 -10.26 -17.94 -11.49
CA MET A 122 -9.85 -17.57 -10.12
C MET A 122 -8.76 -16.52 -10.14
N MET A 123 -7.83 -16.60 -11.08
CA MET A 123 -6.71 -15.66 -11.20
C MET A 123 -7.13 -14.32 -11.81
N TRP A 124 -8.17 -14.27 -12.63
CA TRP A 124 -8.68 -12.99 -13.20
C TRP A 124 -9.05 -12.01 -12.09
N GLY A 125 -9.79 -12.47 -11.08
CA GLY A 125 -10.17 -11.63 -9.94
C GLY A 125 -8.97 -11.15 -9.13
N GLN A 126 -7.94 -11.98 -8.98
CA GLN A 126 -6.72 -11.63 -8.26
C GLN A 126 -5.85 -10.64 -9.03
N ALA A 127 -5.79 -10.76 -10.35
CA ALA A 127 -4.95 -9.92 -11.20
C ALA A 127 -5.61 -8.61 -11.64
N ALA A 128 -6.94 -8.50 -11.63
CA ALA A 128 -7.70 -7.39 -12.19
C ALA A 128 -7.25 -6.01 -11.68
N ASN A 129 -6.96 -5.91 -10.38
CA ASN A 129 -6.63 -4.65 -9.73
C ASN A 129 -5.12 -4.40 -9.58
N LEU A 130 -4.26 -5.30 -10.05
CA LEU A 130 -2.82 -5.10 -9.99
C LEU A 130 -2.39 -4.02 -10.97
N SER A 131 -1.60 -3.05 -10.52
CA SER A 131 -0.89 -2.15 -11.41
C SER A 131 0.28 -2.88 -12.09
N GLU A 132 0.88 -2.27 -13.10
CA GLU A 132 2.09 -2.83 -13.72
C GLU A 132 3.26 -2.92 -12.73
N THR A 133 3.37 -1.93 -11.83
CA THR A 133 4.35 -1.96 -10.74
C THR A 133 4.08 -3.13 -9.78
N ASP A 134 2.81 -3.38 -9.41
CA ASP A 134 2.46 -4.51 -8.55
C ASP A 134 2.82 -5.85 -9.18
N ILE A 135 2.59 -5.98 -10.48
CA ILE A 135 2.95 -7.19 -11.24
C ILE A 135 4.46 -7.42 -11.22
N GLN A 136 5.23 -6.36 -11.43
CA GLN A 136 6.68 -6.45 -11.40
C GLN A 136 7.20 -6.78 -10.01
N ASP A 137 6.73 -6.08 -8.97
CA ASP A 137 7.10 -6.31 -7.58
C ASP A 137 6.80 -7.76 -7.14
N LEU A 138 5.61 -8.27 -7.51
CA LEU A 138 5.22 -9.64 -7.23
C LEU A 138 6.13 -10.65 -7.93
N ALA A 139 6.46 -10.42 -9.19
CA ALA A 139 7.32 -11.31 -9.96
C ALA A 139 8.75 -11.35 -9.40
N GLU A 140 9.30 -10.21 -9.02
CA GLU A 140 10.61 -10.12 -8.38
C GLU A 140 10.63 -10.84 -7.02
N TYR A 141 9.58 -10.68 -6.21
CA TYR A 141 9.49 -11.39 -4.94
C TYR A 141 9.37 -12.90 -5.14
N VAL A 142 8.49 -13.35 -6.04
CA VAL A 142 8.25 -14.79 -6.31
C VAL A 142 9.51 -15.48 -6.77
N LYS A 143 10.37 -14.80 -7.53
CA LYS A 143 11.69 -15.34 -7.93
C LYS A 143 12.58 -15.71 -6.74
N THR A 144 12.35 -15.07 -5.57
CA THR A 144 13.16 -15.33 -4.37
C THR A 144 12.63 -16.51 -3.54
N LEU A 145 11.46 -17.04 -3.86
CA LEU A 145 10.85 -18.20 -3.22
C LEU A 145 11.42 -19.50 -3.80
#